data_adda6f1d6d929f49a6ac999e97ed0e1d
#
_entry.id   adda6f1d6d929f49a6ac999e97ed0e1d
#
_cell.length_a   1.000
_cell.length_b   1.000
_cell.length_c   1.000
_cell.angle_alpha   90.00
_cell.angle_beta   90.00
_cell.angle_gamma   90.00
#
_symmetry.space_group_name_H-M   'P 1'
#
loop_
_entity.id
_entity.type
_entity.pdbx_description
1 polymer ?
#
loop_
_entity_poly.entity_id
_entity_poly.type
_entity_poly.pdbx_seq_one_letter_code
_entity_poly.pdbx_strand_id
1 'polypeptide(L)'
;RLYHFWHGYNREYLSRTMRTPVIRLGSGNHELGHWDGKTRTITISRVHIERDPWLSVMYTLRHEMAHQYVDQVLNIANERPHGRTFHQACKRLRCSPRARAMQSDLKKATESTEDKILRTLKKVLSLADSPNEHEAQAAVQKARFLLVKYNIDVLKHDEERGFAARCLGDVKQRHTSAELGLGSILNEFFFVEVLWQNSYDARKDKSGTVLQIVGTPPNLDMAQYVHTYLHNLLDGLWEAYKARNGLRHHRDRQRYF
;
A
#
# COMPACT_ATOMS: atom_id res chain seq x y z
N ARG A 1 -18.85 -6.79 3.00
CA ARG A 1 -17.62 -6.29 3.66
C ARG A 1 -17.63 -4.77 3.85
N LEU A 2 -17.97 -3.95 2.84
CA LEU A 2 -18.00 -2.47 2.98
C LEU A 2 -18.88 -1.99 4.15
N TYR A 3 -20.08 -2.56 4.30
CA TYR A 3 -20.96 -2.26 5.45
C TYR A 3 -20.31 -2.54 6.80
N HIS A 4 -19.57 -3.64 6.92
CA HIS A 4 -18.85 -4.00 8.15
C HIS A 4 -17.85 -2.90 8.53
N PHE A 5 -17.03 -2.43 7.58
CA PHE A 5 -16.08 -1.35 7.80
C PHE A 5 -16.75 -0.01 8.04
N TRP A 6 -17.84 0.30 7.31
CA TRP A 6 -18.62 1.50 7.55
C TRP A 6 -19.15 1.57 9.00
N HIS A 7 -19.76 0.49 9.48
CA HIS A 7 -20.24 0.42 10.87
C HIS A 7 -19.10 0.51 11.89
N GLY A 8 -17.97 -0.12 11.60
CA GLY A 8 -16.74 -0.02 12.40
C GLY A 8 -16.29 1.43 12.54
N TYR A 9 -16.09 2.12 11.43
CA TYR A 9 -15.64 3.51 11.41
C TYR A 9 -16.64 4.49 12.01
N ASN A 10 -17.95 4.30 11.77
CA ASN A 10 -18.99 5.12 12.40
C ASN A 10 -18.98 4.97 13.92
N ARG A 11 -18.75 3.76 14.43
CA ARG A 11 -18.61 3.51 15.86
C ARG A 11 -17.33 4.10 16.44
N GLU A 12 -16.20 3.86 15.80
CA GLU A 12 -14.86 4.20 16.30
C GLU A 12 -14.58 5.70 16.24
N TYR A 13 -14.90 6.35 15.11
CA TYR A 13 -14.52 7.74 14.86
C TYR A 13 -15.66 8.74 15.05
N LEU A 14 -16.89 8.31 14.91
CA LEU A 14 -18.06 9.20 14.86
C LEU A 14 -19.13 8.89 15.93
N SER A 15 -18.82 8.02 16.92
CA SER A 15 -19.71 7.71 18.05
C SER A 15 -21.13 7.28 17.60
N ARG A 16 -21.23 6.58 16.45
CA ARG A 16 -22.49 6.08 15.86
C ARG A 16 -23.49 7.17 15.45
N THR A 17 -23.03 8.37 15.16
CA THR A 17 -23.91 9.51 14.84
C THR A 17 -24.54 9.45 13.45
N MET A 18 -23.95 8.70 12.52
CA MET A 18 -24.46 8.59 11.15
C MET A 18 -25.47 7.46 10.99
N ARG A 19 -26.47 7.69 10.14
CA ARG A 19 -27.41 6.64 9.68
C ARG A 19 -26.76 5.81 8.58
N THR A 20 -27.03 4.51 8.57
CA THR A 20 -26.50 3.58 7.55
C THR A 20 -26.92 4.01 6.14
N PRO A 21 -25.99 4.23 5.22
CA PRO A 21 -26.29 4.57 3.83
C PRO A 21 -26.61 3.31 3.02
N VAL A 22 -27.09 3.49 1.80
CA VAL A 22 -27.02 2.47 0.78
C VAL A 22 -25.59 2.45 0.22
N ILE A 23 -24.89 1.30 0.20
CA ILE A 23 -23.57 1.18 -0.42
C ILE A 23 -23.72 0.40 -1.72
N ARG A 24 -23.33 1.01 -2.83
CA ARG A 24 -23.39 0.45 -4.19
C ARG A 24 -22.02 0.38 -4.84
N LEU A 25 -21.88 -0.54 -5.80
CA LEU A 25 -20.73 -0.61 -6.68
C LEU A 25 -21.09 0.09 -7.99
N GLY A 26 -20.32 1.13 -8.32
CA GLY A 26 -20.46 1.89 -9.57
C GLY A 26 -19.62 1.28 -10.69
N SER A 27 -20.10 1.42 -11.94
CA SER A 27 -19.38 0.99 -13.15
C SER A 27 -18.48 2.09 -13.73
N GLY A 28 -18.50 3.31 -13.18
CA GLY A 28 -17.72 4.44 -13.67
C GLY A 28 -16.22 4.30 -13.43
N ASN A 29 -15.42 4.73 -14.44
CA ASN A 29 -13.95 4.69 -14.39
C ASN A 29 -13.32 6.01 -13.91
N HIS A 30 -14.12 7.07 -13.70
CA HIS A 30 -13.59 8.42 -13.45
C HIS A 30 -13.49 8.79 -11.97
N GLU A 31 -14.33 8.22 -11.11
CA GLU A 31 -14.36 8.50 -9.68
C GLU A 31 -14.17 7.21 -8.89
N LEU A 32 -13.35 7.27 -7.84
CA LEU A 32 -13.10 6.13 -6.96
C LEU A 32 -14.28 5.88 -6.02
N GLY A 33 -14.97 6.94 -5.62
CA GLY A 33 -16.16 6.92 -4.79
C GLY A 33 -16.99 8.19 -4.95
N HIS A 34 -18.23 8.16 -4.46
CA HIS A 34 -19.16 9.28 -4.47
C HIS A 34 -20.22 9.14 -3.38
N TRP A 35 -20.48 10.23 -2.62
CA TRP A 35 -21.63 10.35 -1.73
C TRP A 35 -22.75 11.13 -2.41
N ASP A 36 -23.94 10.56 -2.50
CA ASP A 36 -25.17 11.24 -2.90
C ASP A 36 -26.08 11.45 -1.69
N GLY A 37 -26.19 12.69 -1.25
CA GLY A 37 -27.02 13.07 -0.09
C GLY A 37 -28.52 12.91 -0.33
N LYS A 38 -29.00 13.05 -1.59
CA LYS A 38 -30.44 12.92 -1.93
C LYS A 38 -30.90 11.47 -1.79
N THR A 39 -30.14 10.54 -2.30
CA THR A 39 -30.44 9.10 -2.23
C THR A 39 -29.82 8.41 -1.02
N ARG A 40 -28.99 9.13 -0.24
CA ARG A 40 -28.19 8.60 0.88
C ARG A 40 -27.37 7.39 0.47
N THR A 41 -26.71 7.50 -0.68
CA THR A 41 -25.95 6.39 -1.27
C THR A 41 -24.47 6.73 -1.32
N ILE A 42 -23.63 5.81 -0.83
CA ILE A 42 -22.20 5.79 -1.11
C ILE A 42 -21.97 4.84 -2.27
N THR A 43 -21.44 5.35 -3.36
CA THR A 43 -21.01 4.54 -4.51
C THR A 43 -19.49 4.37 -4.47
N ILE A 44 -19.00 3.14 -4.57
CA ILE A 44 -17.57 2.83 -4.71
C ILE A 44 -17.35 2.21 -6.10
N SER A 45 -16.32 2.65 -6.82
CA SER A 45 -16.00 2.11 -8.13
C SER A 45 -15.67 0.62 -8.04
N ARG A 46 -16.30 -0.20 -8.90
CA ARG A 46 -16.00 -1.63 -9.03
C ARG A 46 -14.55 -1.84 -9.44
N VAL A 47 -14.06 -1.05 -10.40
CA VAL A 47 -12.68 -1.11 -10.89
C VAL A 47 -11.69 -0.82 -9.76
N HIS A 48 -12.01 0.15 -8.89
CA HIS A 48 -11.20 0.45 -7.70
C HIS A 48 -11.11 -0.74 -6.74
N ILE A 49 -12.23 -1.44 -6.49
CA ILE A 49 -12.26 -2.63 -5.64
C ILE A 49 -11.47 -3.80 -6.24
N GLU A 50 -11.51 -3.95 -7.57
CA GLU A 50 -10.88 -5.06 -8.26
C GLU A 50 -9.38 -4.87 -8.51
N ARG A 51 -8.91 -3.63 -8.64
CA ARG A 51 -7.53 -3.34 -9.09
C ARG A 51 -6.64 -2.77 -8.02
N ASP A 52 -7.21 -2.02 -7.07
CA ASP A 52 -6.42 -1.31 -6.07
C ASP A 52 -6.33 -2.10 -4.76
N PRO A 53 -5.29 -1.85 -3.95
CA PRO A 53 -5.16 -2.46 -2.63
C PRO A 53 -6.39 -2.15 -1.76
N TRP A 54 -6.85 -3.15 -0.99
CA TRP A 54 -8.03 -3.00 -0.14
C TRP A 54 -7.94 -1.80 0.82
N LEU A 55 -6.73 -1.50 1.30
CA LEU A 55 -6.49 -0.32 2.13
C LEU A 55 -6.90 0.98 1.40
N SER A 56 -6.59 1.10 0.11
CA SER A 56 -6.99 2.25 -0.72
C SER A 56 -8.51 2.37 -0.83
N VAL A 57 -9.20 1.24 -1.00
CA VAL A 57 -10.67 1.19 -0.99
C VAL A 57 -11.23 1.67 0.35
N MET A 58 -10.59 1.29 1.46
CA MET A 58 -10.99 1.75 2.80
C MET A 58 -10.73 3.24 3.03
N TYR A 59 -9.69 3.81 2.42
CA TYR A 59 -9.49 5.25 2.42
C TYR A 59 -10.59 5.99 1.65
N THR A 60 -10.96 5.49 0.46
CA THR A 60 -12.08 6.04 -0.32
C THR A 60 -13.38 5.94 0.46
N LEU A 61 -13.68 4.80 1.08
CA LEU A 61 -14.89 4.65 1.91
C LEU A 61 -14.95 5.71 3.02
N ARG A 62 -13.85 5.95 3.74
CA ARG A 62 -13.80 6.99 4.80
C ARG A 62 -13.91 8.40 4.24
N HIS A 63 -13.40 8.66 3.05
CA HIS A 63 -13.58 9.93 2.36
C HIS A 63 -15.06 10.20 2.04
N GLU A 64 -15.77 9.21 1.51
CA GLU A 64 -17.20 9.33 1.25
C GLU A 64 -18.02 9.40 2.54
N MET A 65 -17.58 8.72 3.60
CA MET A 65 -18.16 8.88 4.94
C MET A 65 -17.95 10.30 5.50
N ALA A 66 -16.86 10.99 5.15
CA ALA A 66 -16.66 12.39 5.54
C ALA A 66 -17.68 13.30 4.85
N HIS A 67 -17.97 13.09 3.57
CA HIS A 67 -19.05 13.81 2.87
C HIS A 67 -20.41 13.51 3.50
N GLN A 68 -20.71 12.23 3.79
CA GLN A 68 -21.94 11.85 4.49
C GLN A 68 -22.05 12.52 5.85
N TYR A 69 -20.97 12.60 6.63
CA TYR A 69 -20.98 13.21 7.96
C TYR A 69 -21.26 14.72 7.90
N VAL A 70 -20.64 15.44 6.97
CA VAL A 70 -20.86 16.88 6.75
C VAL A 70 -22.31 17.14 6.34
N ASP A 71 -22.84 16.36 5.42
CA ASP A 71 -24.20 16.47 4.91
C ASP A 71 -25.25 16.08 5.98
N GLN A 72 -25.12 14.89 6.56
CA GLN A 72 -26.16 14.28 7.38
C GLN A 72 -26.13 14.73 8.85
N VAL A 73 -24.94 14.95 9.42
CA VAL A 73 -24.79 15.23 10.86
C VAL A 73 -24.56 16.71 11.10
N LEU A 74 -23.71 17.35 10.30
CA LEU A 74 -23.42 18.77 10.44
C LEU A 74 -24.39 19.66 9.68
N ASN A 75 -25.12 19.11 8.72
CA ASN A 75 -26.15 19.76 7.90
C ASN A 75 -25.65 21.07 7.27
N ILE A 76 -24.42 21.05 6.71
CA ILE A 76 -23.79 22.24 6.12
C ILE A 76 -23.96 22.19 4.59
N ALA A 77 -24.87 23.02 4.08
CA ALA A 77 -25.18 23.12 2.66
C ALA A 77 -24.40 24.23 1.91
N ASN A 78 -23.88 25.22 2.63
CA ASN A 78 -23.34 26.44 2.04
C ASN A 78 -21.80 26.48 1.93
N GLU A 79 -21.13 25.34 2.09
CA GLU A 79 -19.69 25.21 1.95
C GLU A 79 -19.34 24.42 0.68
N ARG A 80 -18.16 24.71 0.09
CA ARG A 80 -17.66 23.91 -1.04
C ARG A 80 -17.48 22.45 -0.62
N PRO A 81 -17.66 21.47 -1.52
CA PRO A 81 -17.62 20.03 -1.19
C PRO A 81 -16.39 19.59 -0.41
N HIS A 82 -15.24 20.20 -0.64
CA HIS A 82 -13.97 19.95 0.08
C HIS A 82 -13.54 21.17 0.89
N GLY A 83 -14.48 21.83 1.56
CA GLY A 83 -14.23 23.00 2.39
C GLY A 83 -13.65 22.65 3.77
N ARG A 84 -13.58 23.67 4.65
CA ARG A 84 -12.98 23.55 5.99
C ARG A 84 -13.62 22.45 6.84
N THR A 85 -14.93 22.37 6.81
CA THR A 85 -15.69 21.38 7.60
C THR A 85 -15.44 19.97 7.14
N PHE A 86 -15.37 19.76 5.80
CA PHE A 86 -14.99 18.48 5.22
C PHE A 86 -13.57 18.06 5.64
N HIS A 87 -12.61 18.99 5.63
CA HIS A 87 -11.25 18.72 6.11
C HIS A 87 -11.22 18.29 7.58
N GLN A 88 -12.06 18.90 8.44
CA GLN A 88 -12.19 18.48 9.83
C GLN A 88 -12.79 17.07 9.95
N ALA A 89 -13.80 16.76 9.14
CA ALA A 89 -14.40 15.42 9.09
C ALA A 89 -13.38 14.36 8.62
N CYS A 90 -12.58 14.66 7.59
CA CYS A 90 -11.49 13.79 7.14
C CYS A 90 -10.44 13.56 8.23
N LYS A 91 -10.04 14.60 8.96
CA LYS A 91 -9.11 14.47 10.10
C LYS A 91 -9.68 13.53 11.17
N ARG A 92 -10.97 13.67 11.49
CA ARG A 92 -11.65 12.82 12.46
C ARG A 92 -11.73 11.36 12.00
N LEU A 93 -12.01 11.12 10.71
CA LEU A 93 -12.07 9.79 10.09
C LEU A 93 -10.69 9.24 9.70
N ARG A 94 -9.62 9.97 9.97
CA ARG A 94 -8.23 9.60 9.61
C ARG A 94 -8.10 9.24 8.14
N CYS A 95 -8.65 10.08 7.25
CA CYS A 95 -8.52 9.95 5.80
C CYS A 95 -8.02 11.26 5.17
N SER A 96 -7.48 11.17 3.95
CA SER A 96 -7.04 12.36 3.22
C SER A 96 -8.24 13.12 2.64
N PRO A 97 -8.27 14.47 2.72
CA PRO A 97 -9.27 15.27 2.03
C PRO A 97 -9.11 15.25 0.50
N ARG A 98 -8.00 14.79 -0.03
CA ARG A 98 -7.74 14.61 -1.46
C ARG A 98 -8.07 13.18 -1.86
N ALA A 99 -9.16 12.97 -2.62
CA ALA A 99 -9.61 11.64 -3.05
C ALA A 99 -8.57 10.84 -3.87
N ARG A 100 -7.60 11.51 -4.50
CA ARG A 100 -6.53 10.91 -5.33
C ARG A 100 -5.14 10.98 -4.70
N ALA A 101 -5.00 11.39 -3.43
CA ALA A 101 -3.71 11.73 -2.85
C ALA A 101 -2.72 10.55 -2.75
N MET A 102 -3.14 9.30 -2.85
CA MET A 102 -2.20 8.16 -2.83
C MET A 102 -1.52 7.85 -4.17
N GLN A 103 -2.04 8.34 -5.30
CA GLN A 103 -1.44 8.04 -6.61
C GLN A 103 -0.83 9.24 -7.35
N SER A 104 -1.25 10.48 -7.05
CA SER A 104 -0.85 11.66 -7.82
C SER A 104 0.29 12.47 -7.23
N ASP A 105 0.54 12.40 -5.95
CA ASP A 105 1.66 13.13 -5.31
C ASP A 105 3.03 12.48 -5.63
N LEU A 106 3.01 11.25 -6.17
CA LEU A 106 4.21 10.57 -6.67
C LEU A 106 4.63 10.98 -8.10
N LYS A 107 3.80 11.75 -8.84
CA LYS A 107 4.07 12.06 -10.26
C LYS A 107 4.46 13.51 -10.57
N LYS A 108 4.52 14.40 -9.60
CA LYS A 108 4.84 15.83 -9.82
C LYS A 108 5.91 16.37 -8.87
N ALA A 109 7.00 15.66 -8.69
CA ALA A 109 8.22 16.28 -8.20
C ALA A 109 9.21 16.37 -9.38
N THR A 110 9.71 17.55 -9.67
CA THR A 110 10.98 17.76 -10.38
C THR A 110 11.98 16.73 -9.90
N GLU A 111 12.76 16.13 -10.81
CA GLU A 111 13.79 15.13 -10.53
C GLU A 111 14.57 15.46 -9.25
N SER A 112 14.12 14.94 -8.15
CA SER A 112 14.72 15.19 -6.85
C SER A 112 16.01 14.39 -6.75
N THR A 113 16.87 14.76 -5.83
CA THR A 113 18.05 13.94 -5.49
C THR A 113 17.65 12.50 -5.20
N GLU A 114 16.44 12.30 -4.68
CA GLU A 114 15.80 11.02 -4.39
C GLU A 114 15.53 10.19 -5.64
N ASP A 115 14.99 10.80 -6.70
CA ASP A 115 14.75 10.11 -7.98
C ASP A 115 16.05 9.65 -8.63
N LYS A 116 17.13 10.45 -8.50
CA LYS A 116 18.47 10.08 -8.99
C LYS A 116 19.03 8.89 -8.23
N ILE A 117 18.87 8.88 -6.92
CA ILE A 117 19.31 7.76 -6.06
C ILE A 117 18.50 6.51 -6.37
N LEU A 118 17.17 6.59 -6.48
CA LEU A 118 16.30 5.49 -6.87
C LEU A 118 16.67 4.91 -8.24
N ARG A 119 16.94 5.76 -9.23
CA ARG A 119 17.36 5.33 -10.56
C ARG A 119 18.73 4.62 -10.52
N THR A 120 19.67 5.19 -9.77
CA THR A 120 21.00 4.60 -9.59
C THR A 120 20.90 3.25 -8.89
N LEU A 121 20.03 3.15 -7.90
CA LEU A 121 19.82 1.95 -7.13
C LEU A 121 19.14 0.84 -7.96
N LYS A 122 18.09 1.18 -8.74
CA LYS A 122 17.48 0.25 -9.70
C LYS A 122 18.49 -0.29 -10.68
N LYS A 123 19.40 0.57 -11.20
CA LYS A 123 20.47 0.19 -12.10
C LYS A 123 21.51 -0.71 -11.42
N VAL A 124 21.86 -0.45 -10.18
CA VAL A 124 22.78 -1.27 -9.40
C VAL A 124 22.17 -2.62 -9.06
N LEU A 125 20.89 -2.67 -8.69
CA LEU A 125 20.19 -3.93 -8.39
C LEU A 125 19.95 -4.78 -9.64
N SER A 126 19.76 -4.18 -10.84
CA SER A 126 19.70 -4.95 -12.07
C SER A 126 21.03 -5.65 -12.42
N LEU A 127 22.15 -5.17 -11.89
CA LEU A 127 23.45 -5.85 -12.00
C LEU A 127 23.61 -7.00 -10.99
N ALA A 128 22.80 -7.04 -9.94
CA ALA A 128 22.77 -8.16 -9.00
C ALA A 128 22.16 -9.44 -9.62
N ASP A 129 21.47 -9.32 -10.77
CA ASP A 129 21.02 -10.44 -11.62
C ASP A 129 22.13 -11.02 -12.51
N SER A 130 23.35 -10.46 -12.43
CA SER A 130 24.49 -10.97 -13.21
C SER A 130 24.77 -12.43 -12.84
N PRO A 131 24.99 -13.32 -13.83
CA PRO A 131 25.44 -14.68 -13.57
C PRO A 131 26.84 -14.74 -12.91
N ASN A 132 27.52 -13.61 -12.81
CA ASN A 132 28.80 -13.48 -12.11
C ASN A 132 28.53 -13.10 -10.63
N GLU A 133 28.78 -14.05 -9.74
CA GLU A 133 28.53 -13.92 -8.29
C GLU A 133 29.27 -12.73 -7.65
N HIS A 134 30.49 -12.44 -8.10
CA HIS A 134 31.26 -11.30 -7.59
C HIS A 134 30.66 -9.95 -7.99
N GLU A 135 30.14 -9.86 -9.19
CA GLU A 135 29.47 -8.66 -9.69
C GLU A 135 28.12 -8.41 -8.99
N ALA A 136 27.36 -9.47 -8.77
CA ALA A 136 26.13 -9.46 -8.01
C ALA A 136 26.36 -9.00 -6.55
N GLN A 137 27.39 -9.55 -5.90
CA GLN A 137 27.73 -9.21 -4.53
C GLN A 137 28.22 -7.77 -4.39
N ALA A 138 29.04 -7.27 -5.33
CA ALA A 138 29.47 -5.88 -5.37
C ALA A 138 28.29 -4.91 -5.60
N ALA A 139 27.33 -5.30 -6.42
CA ALA A 139 26.10 -4.53 -6.66
C ALA A 139 25.24 -4.40 -5.39
N VAL A 140 25.05 -5.48 -4.65
CA VAL A 140 24.31 -5.48 -3.39
C VAL A 140 24.98 -4.59 -2.34
N GLN A 141 26.32 -4.67 -2.21
CA GLN A 141 27.08 -3.81 -1.29
C GLN A 141 26.94 -2.32 -1.65
N LYS A 142 27.04 -2.00 -2.94
CA LYS A 142 26.88 -0.63 -3.45
C LYS A 142 25.44 -0.10 -3.21
N ALA A 143 24.44 -0.94 -3.40
CA ALA A 143 23.05 -0.61 -3.11
C ALA A 143 22.87 -0.28 -1.62
N ARG A 144 23.40 -1.10 -0.73
CA ARG A 144 23.36 -0.87 0.70
C ARG A 144 24.06 0.44 1.10
N PHE A 145 25.22 0.72 0.56
CA PHE A 145 25.95 1.97 0.82
C PHE A 145 25.11 3.21 0.39
N LEU A 146 24.48 3.16 -0.80
CA LEU A 146 23.63 4.24 -1.29
C LEU A 146 22.42 4.48 -0.38
N LEU A 147 21.81 3.41 0.12
CA LEU A 147 20.68 3.49 1.06
C LEU A 147 21.07 4.12 2.39
N VAL A 148 22.17 3.65 2.97
CA VAL A 148 22.68 4.18 4.24
C VAL A 148 22.99 5.67 4.09
N LYS A 149 23.69 6.05 3.03
CA LYS A 149 24.01 7.47 2.74
C LYS A 149 22.76 8.31 2.61
N TYR A 150 21.76 7.83 1.85
CA TYR A 150 20.49 8.51 1.66
C TYR A 150 19.77 8.75 3.00
N ASN A 151 19.65 7.73 3.84
CA ASN A 151 18.95 7.86 5.11
C ASN A 151 19.71 8.74 6.13
N ILE A 152 21.04 8.76 6.11
CA ILE A 152 21.85 9.69 6.91
C ILE A 152 21.63 11.14 6.44
N ASP A 153 21.58 11.38 5.12
CA ASP A 153 21.33 12.71 4.57
C ASP A 153 19.91 13.18 4.90
N VAL A 154 18.93 12.28 4.91
CA VAL A 154 17.55 12.55 5.35
C VAL A 154 17.50 13.01 6.81
N LEU A 155 18.21 12.30 7.70
CA LEU A 155 18.27 12.65 9.13
C LEU A 155 18.95 14.01 9.40
N LYS A 156 19.90 14.39 8.57
CA LYS A 156 20.63 15.67 8.73
C LYS A 156 19.83 16.90 8.33
N HIS A 157 18.84 16.75 7.43
CA HIS A 157 18.13 17.89 6.85
C HIS A 157 16.80 18.20 7.52
N ASP A 158 16.44 17.51 8.61
CA ASP A 158 15.26 17.74 9.49
C ASP A 158 13.98 18.20 8.75
N GLU A 159 13.82 17.76 7.49
CA GLU A 159 12.64 18.04 6.70
C GLU A 159 11.49 17.18 7.22
N GLU A 160 10.36 17.78 7.57
CA GLU A 160 9.11 17.08 7.88
C GLU A 160 8.65 16.22 6.70
N ARG A 161 9.21 15.04 6.56
CA ARG A 161 8.83 14.07 5.54
C ARG A 161 7.69 13.22 6.07
N GLY A 162 6.59 13.24 5.34
CA GLY A 162 5.44 12.41 5.66
C GLY A 162 5.78 10.92 5.54
N PHE A 163 5.39 10.12 6.55
CA PHE A 163 5.38 8.68 6.44
C PHE A 163 4.14 8.23 5.66
N ALA A 164 4.32 7.21 4.84
CA ALA A 164 3.24 6.56 4.11
C ALA A 164 3.26 5.05 4.36
N ALA A 165 2.17 4.38 4.02
CA ALA A 165 2.07 2.93 4.11
C ALA A 165 1.79 2.33 2.73
N ARG A 166 2.36 1.16 2.46
CA ARG A 166 2.16 0.43 1.20
C ARG A 166 2.02 -1.06 1.48
N CYS A 167 1.05 -1.71 0.82
CA CYS A 167 0.91 -3.16 0.87
C CYS A 167 1.68 -3.80 -0.28
N LEU A 168 2.37 -4.91 0.00
CA LEU A 168 3.17 -5.68 -0.95
C LEU A 168 2.66 -7.12 -1.03
N GLY A 169 2.62 -7.66 -2.26
CA GLY A 169 2.15 -9.02 -2.51
C GLY A 169 0.64 -9.21 -2.36
N ASP A 170 0.22 -10.46 -2.30
CA ASP A 170 -1.17 -10.88 -2.25
C ASP A 170 -1.69 -11.07 -0.82
N VAL A 171 -3.00 -10.94 -0.66
CA VAL A 171 -3.71 -11.32 0.59
C VAL A 171 -3.72 -12.83 0.72
N LYS A 172 -3.14 -13.36 1.80
CA LYS A 172 -3.05 -14.80 2.08
C LYS A 172 -3.50 -15.12 3.49
N GLN A 173 -4.05 -16.30 3.69
CA GLN A 173 -4.40 -16.81 5.02
C GLN A 173 -3.18 -17.33 5.79
N ARG A 174 -2.17 -17.80 5.05
CA ARG A 174 -0.90 -18.30 5.60
C ARG A 174 0.23 -17.81 4.72
N HIS A 175 1.32 -17.41 5.35
CA HIS A 175 2.57 -16.99 4.71
C HIS A 175 3.63 -18.08 4.86
N THR A 176 4.44 -18.25 3.84
CA THR A 176 5.57 -19.17 3.85
C THR A 176 6.73 -18.60 4.67
N SER A 177 7.66 -19.45 5.11
CA SER A 177 8.89 -19.02 5.80
C SER A 177 9.68 -18.02 4.96
N ALA A 178 9.73 -18.23 3.64
CA ALA A 178 10.38 -17.32 2.71
C ALA A 178 9.74 -15.92 2.70
N GLU A 179 8.41 -15.84 2.68
CA GLU A 179 7.69 -14.54 2.72
C GLU A 179 7.90 -13.82 4.05
N LEU A 180 7.91 -14.55 5.17
CA LEU A 180 8.23 -13.99 6.48
C LEU A 180 9.70 -13.49 6.53
N GLY A 181 10.62 -14.27 5.96
CA GLY A 181 12.02 -13.88 5.81
C GLY A 181 12.21 -12.63 4.96
N LEU A 182 11.47 -12.50 3.85
CA LEU A 182 11.48 -11.26 3.04
C LEU A 182 11.02 -10.05 3.86
N GLY A 183 9.95 -10.18 4.64
CA GLY A 183 9.50 -9.13 5.55
C GLY A 183 10.59 -8.71 6.53
N SER A 184 11.29 -9.68 7.13
CA SER A 184 12.40 -9.42 8.06
C SER A 184 13.56 -8.68 7.38
N ILE A 185 13.94 -9.08 6.16
CA ILE A 185 14.99 -8.41 5.37
C ILE A 185 14.61 -6.96 5.10
N LEU A 186 13.35 -6.69 4.72
CA LEU A 186 12.90 -5.33 4.47
C LEU A 186 12.96 -4.46 5.72
N ASN A 187 12.52 -5.00 6.84
CA ASN A 187 12.54 -4.30 8.14
C ASN A 187 13.97 -3.97 8.58
N GLU A 188 14.87 -4.92 8.44
CA GLU A 188 16.26 -4.78 8.95
C GLU A 188 17.14 -3.88 8.06
N PHE A 189 16.95 -3.93 6.74
CA PHE A 189 17.92 -3.34 5.81
C PHE A 189 17.40 -2.16 4.98
N PHE A 190 16.07 -1.88 4.94
CA PHE A 190 15.52 -0.91 4.00
C PHE A 190 14.79 0.27 4.64
N PHE A 191 15.00 0.50 5.93
CA PHE A 191 14.46 1.66 6.67
C PHE A 191 12.94 1.80 6.54
N VAL A 192 12.25 0.67 6.63
CA VAL A 192 10.80 0.58 6.67
C VAL A 192 10.36 -0.27 7.85
N GLU A 193 9.26 0.09 8.49
CA GLU A 193 8.58 -0.77 9.45
C GLU A 193 7.68 -1.75 8.71
N VAL A 194 7.70 -3.01 9.13
CA VAL A 194 6.97 -4.10 8.50
C VAL A 194 5.88 -4.63 9.41
N LEU A 195 4.67 -4.73 8.88
CA LEU A 195 3.51 -5.28 9.58
C LEU A 195 2.78 -6.29 8.69
N TRP A 196 2.15 -7.28 9.30
CA TRP A 196 1.19 -8.15 8.64
C TRP A 196 -0.23 -7.63 8.90
N GLN A 197 -0.74 -6.86 7.93
CA GLN A 197 -2.02 -6.17 8.02
C GLN A 197 -3.16 -7.08 7.61
N ASN A 198 -4.21 -7.17 8.44
CA ASN A 198 -5.46 -7.83 8.06
C ASN A 198 -6.06 -7.18 6.82
N SER A 199 -6.37 -7.97 5.82
CA SER A 199 -6.87 -7.49 4.54
C SER A 199 -7.88 -8.46 3.92
N TYR A 200 -8.47 -8.04 2.81
CA TYR A 200 -9.49 -8.79 2.10
C TYR A 200 -9.25 -8.71 0.59
N ASP A 201 -9.20 -9.87 -0.06
CA ASP A 201 -9.16 -9.97 -1.52
C ASP A 201 -10.60 -10.09 -2.05
N ALA A 202 -11.09 -8.98 -2.64
CA ALA A 202 -12.45 -8.90 -3.15
C ALA A 202 -12.71 -9.80 -4.37
N ARG A 203 -11.66 -10.14 -5.14
CA ARG A 203 -11.79 -11.03 -6.31
C ARG A 203 -11.97 -12.47 -5.91
N LYS A 204 -11.27 -12.88 -4.85
CA LYS A 204 -11.27 -14.27 -4.36
C LYS A 204 -12.25 -14.47 -3.21
N ASP A 205 -12.94 -13.40 -2.75
CA ASP A 205 -13.80 -13.37 -1.55
C ASP A 205 -13.10 -14.00 -0.32
N LYS A 206 -11.83 -13.63 -0.10
CA LYS A 206 -11.02 -14.22 0.96
C LYS A 206 -10.44 -13.14 1.88
N SER A 207 -10.56 -13.38 3.19
CA SER A 207 -9.84 -12.63 4.21
C SER A 207 -8.49 -13.27 4.49
N GLY A 208 -7.51 -12.45 4.82
CA GLY A 208 -6.17 -12.91 5.15
C GLY A 208 -5.33 -11.74 5.65
N THR A 209 -4.02 -11.89 5.58
CA THR A 209 -3.08 -10.83 5.86
C THR A 209 -2.25 -10.51 4.61
N VAL A 210 -1.72 -9.30 4.55
CA VAL A 210 -0.83 -8.80 3.51
C VAL A 210 0.35 -8.11 4.18
N LEU A 211 1.51 -8.20 3.57
CA LEU A 211 2.69 -7.46 4.02
C LEU A 211 2.45 -5.96 3.82
N GLN A 212 2.42 -5.18 4.89
CA GLN A 212 2.39 -3.73 4.85
C GLN A 212 3.73 -3.18 5.29
N ILE A 213 4.27 -2.25 4.51
CA ILE A 213 5.48 -1.50 4.86
C ILE A 213 5.12 -0.04 5.13
N VAL A 214 5.76 0.56 6.12
CA VAL A 214 5.60 1.96 6.52
C VAL A 214 6.96 2.64 6.51
N GLY A 215 7.06 3.79 5.88
CA GLY A 215 8.32 4.53 5.76
C GLY A 215 8.17 5.81 4.96
N THR A 216 9.28 6.48 4.69
CA THR A 216 9.29 7.62 3.74
C THR A 216 9.06 7.11 2.32
N PRO A 217 8.49 7.93 1.41
CA PRO A 217 8.20 7.49 0.04
C PRO A 217 9.38 6.84 -0.69
N PRO A 218 10.63 7.37 -0.63
CA PRO A 218 11.77 6.72 -1.27
C PRO A 218 12.14 5.36 -0.67
N ASN A 219 12.04 5.22 0.66
CA ASN A 219 12.29 3.94 1.32
C ASN A 219 11.22 2.90 0.94
N LEU A 220 9.95 3.33 0.81
CA LEU A 220 8.87 2.47 0.33
C LEU A 220 9.08 2.01 -1.11
N ASP A 221 9.51 2.90 -2.01
CA ASP A 221 9.78 2.55 -3.42
C ASP A 221 10.91 1.54 -3.51
N MET A 222 11.94 1.73 -2.69
CA MET A 222 13.07 0.82 -2.59
C MET A 222 12.65 -0.53 -2.04
N ALA A 223 11.99 -0.57 -0.90
CA ALA A 223 11.54 -1.80 -0.28
C ALA A 223 10.61 -2.58 -1.21
N GLN A 224 9.71 -1.91 -1.95
CA GLN A 224 8.87 -2.55 -2.96
C GLN A 224 9.68 -3.15 -4.09
N TYR A 225 10.68 -2.43 -4.62
CA TYR A 225 11.54 -2.94 -5.68
C TYR A 225 12.28 -4.20 -5.22
N VAL A 226 12.91 -4.14 -4.04
CA VAL A 226 13.65 -5.28 -3.48
C VAL A 226 12.73 -6.46 -3.17
N HIS A 227 11.54 -6.21 -2.62
CA HIS A 227 10.54 -7.26 -2.41
C HIS A 227 10.20 -7.98 -3.70
N THR A 228 9.89 -7.24 -4.77
CA THR A 228 9.57 -7.82 -6.08
C THR A 228 10.74 -8.61 -6.65
N TYR A 229 11.96 -8.06 -6.57
CA TYR A 229 13.17 -8.72 -7.02
C TYR A 229 13.42 -10.04 -6.29
N LEU A 230 13.42 -10.01 -4.97
CA LEU A 230 13.68 -11.21 -4.15
C LEU A 230 12.57 -12.25 -4.32
N HIS A 231 11.32 -11.83 -4.47
CA HIS A 231 10.22 -12.75 -4.73
C HIS A 231 10.41 -13.48 -6.06
N ASN A 232 10.76 -12.75 -7.13
CA ASN A 232 11.03 -13.35 -8.43
C ASN A 232 12.25 -14.28 -8.40
N LEU A 233 13.29 -13.90 -7.67
CA LEU A 233 14.47 -14.74 -7.47
C LEU A 233 14.13 -16.05 -6.77
N LEU A 234 13.34 -16.02 -5.69
CA LEU A 234 12.87 -17.21 -4.98
C LEU A 234 12.04 -18.11 -5.89
N ASP A 235 11.16 -17.53 -6.71
CA ASP A 235 10.37 -18.29 -7.68
C ASP A 235 11.28 -18.96 -8.73
N GLY A 236 12.25 -18.24 -9.25
CA GLY A 236 13.25 -18.77 -10.20
C GLY A 236 14.09 -19.91 -9.61
N LEU A 237 14.58 -19.73 -8.37
CA LEU A 237 15.34 -20.77 -7.66
C LEU A 237 14.50 -22.02 -7.43
N TRP A 238 13.24 -21.85 -7.06
CA TRP A 238 12.30 -22.94 -6.88
C TRP A 238 12.06 -23.71 -8.19
N GLU A 239 11.79 -23.02 -9.30
CA GLU A 239 11.55 -23.68 -10.58
C GLU A 239 12.80 -24.44 -11.09
N ALA A 240 14.01 -23.86 -10.91
CA ALA A 240 15.27 -24.54 -11.23
C ALA A 240 15.48 -25.79 -10.37
N TYR A 241 15.22 -25.70 -9.06
CA TYR A 241 15.34 -26.84 -8.15
C TYR A 241 14.33 -27.95 -8.48
N LYS A 242 13.09 -27.56 -8.73
CA LYS A 242 12.01 -28.47 -9.13
C LYS A 242 12.33 -29.23 -10.41
N ALA A 243 12.84 -28.51 -11.43
CA ALA A 243 13.24 -29.14 -12.69
C ALA A 243 14.37 -30.16 -12.49
N ARG A 244 15.37 -29.84 -11.65
CA ARG A 244 16.52 -30.72 -11.37
C ARG A 244 16.13 -31.97 -10.59
N ASN A 245 15.15 -31.89 -9.69
CA ASN A 245 14.79 -32.98 -8.78
C ASN A 245 13.48 -33.69 -9.15
N GLY A 246 12.85 -33.33 -10.28
CA GLY A 246 11.60 -33.98 -10.73
C GLY A 246 10.39 -33.80 -9.80
N LEU A 247 10.40 -32.76 -8.97
CA LEU A 247 9.38 -32.50 -7.97
C LEU A 247 8.10 -31.94 -8.59
N ARG A 248 6.93 -32.36 -8.11
CA ARG A 248 5.63 -31.95 -8.69
C ARG A 248 4.67 -31.31 -7.68
N HIS A 249 4.95 -31.39 -6.38
CA HIS A 249 3.99 -31.01 -5.36
C HIS A 249 4.30 -29.67 -4.67
N HIS A 250 3.25 -28.91 -4.36
CA HIS A 250 3.33 -27.65 -3.63
C HIS A 250 3.95 -27.80 -2.22
N ARG A 251 3.80 -28.96 -1.57
CA ARG A 251 4.42 -29.28 -0.27
C ARG A 251 5.94 -29.27 -0.31
N ASP A 252 6.53 -29.61 -1.46
CA ASP A 252 7.97 -29.64 -1.63
C ASP A 252 8.58 -28.24 -1.61
N ARG A 253 7.83 -27.23 -2.10
CA ARG A 253 8.23 -25.83 -2.03
C ARG A 253 8.33 -25.32 -0.59
N GLN A 254 7.41 -25.73 0.30
CA GLN A 254 7.42 -25.33 1.71
C GLN A 254 8.59 -25.96 2.49
N ARG A 255 9.15 -27.08 2.00
CA ARG A 255 10.33 -27.72 2.59
C ARG A 255 11.63 -27.18 2.02
N TYR A 256 11.60 -26.59 0.85
CA TYR A 256 12.76 -25.99 0.20
C TYR A 256 13.14 -24.64 0.82
N PHE A 257 12.18 -23.83 1.21
CA PHE A 257 12.32 -22.56 1.89
C PHE A 257 11.98 -22.66 3.39
#